data_5e383b02ab2eb7a872e6e1f5fc05be0a
#
_entry.id   5e383b02ab2eb7a872e6e1f5fc05be0a
#
_cell.length_a   1.000
_cell.length_b   1.000
_cell.length_c   1.000
_cell.angle_alpha   90.00
_cell.angle_beta   90.00
_cell.angle_gamma   90.00
#
_symmetry.space_group_name_H-M   'P 1'
#
loop_
_entity.id
_entity.type
_entity.pdbx_description
1 polymer ?
#
loop_
_entity_poly.entity_id
_entity_poly.type
_entity_poly.pdbx_seq_one_letter_code
_entity_poly.pdbx_strand_id
1 'polypeptide(L)'
;DALILSPTQLEIRFAEEVPLELLSRYFTNLQEDYYGESIGRIIFNSKEEDPVYLLNDETKQVFTVARPANLLQSLAELYESQKEAYAEVESYETELAISYLPIEAITIQKLVYLVEKPSNSYFIDLLFDDTTDLKDNGSDEFVSYSDNISELSIDKETGQLSYYRNILDAEDLPDYRLIRDSFHEIKMLDNWTNPFYFYGFDKENDNVYYRRYVNGYPIFGEVDYGLTRIRMSGSSMTELQFLTQVIQTPLTDRGEDVTLLSGQDLLAALNAGGYSSQEIQMIALGYDWTFSEESNRLVNLTPKWFIKIDGVWKALDQWIGGTETEADDSGF
;
A
#
# COMPACT_ATOMS: atom_id res chain seq x y z
N ASP A 1 -12.09 -16.00 -26.45
CA ASP A 1 -13.53 -15.88 -26.25
C ASP A 1 -13.77 -14.67 -25.34
N ALA A 2 -14.78 -13.84 -25.66
CA ALA A 2 -15.10 -12.69 -24.81
C ALA A 2 -15.62 -13.19 -23.46
N LEU A 3 -15.07 -12.69 -22.36
CA LEU A 3 -15.56 -12.97 -21.02
C LEU A 3 -16.95 -12.33 -20.86
N ILE A 4 -17.98 -13.17 -20.69
CA ILE A 4 -19.34 -12.70 -20.42
C ILE A 4 -19.51 -12.70 -18.89
N LEU A 5 -19.44 -11.52 -18.30
CA LEU A 5 -19.67 -11.33 -16.87
C LEU A 5 -21.18 -11.34 -16.57
N SER A 6 -21.54 -11.91 -15.43
CA SER A 6 -22.90 -11.82 -14.90
C SER A 6 -23.22 -10.38 -14.50
N PRO A 7 -24.47 -9.91 -14.64
CA PRO A 7 -24.88 -8.61 -14.11
C PRO A 7 -24.76 -8.52 -12.59
N THR A 8 -24.69 -9.67 -11.90
CA THR A 8 -24.42 -9.74 -10.47
C THR A 8 -23.11 -10.47 -10.26
N GLN A 9 -22.11 -9.76 -9.78
CA GLN A 9 -20.77 -10.29 -9.53
C GLN A 9 -20.16 -9.61 -8.31
N LEU A 10 -19.19 -10.29 -7.71
CA LEU A 10 -18.27 -9.69 -6.76
C LEU A 10 -16.89 -9.59 -7.40
N GLU A 11 -16.28 -8.44 -7.30
CA GLU A 11 -14.90 -8.21 -7.72
C GLU A 11 -14.04 -7.94 -6.49
N ILE A 12 -12.88 -8.61 -6.41
CA ILE A 12 -11.79 -8.27 -5.52
C ILE A 12 -10.67 -7.72 -6.38
N ARG A 13 -10.20 -6.54 -6.05
CA ARG A 13 -9.11 -5.88 -6.75
C ARG A 13 -7.92 -5.69 -5.84
N PHE A 14 -6.75 -5.99 -6.35
CA PHE A 14 -5.48 -5.70 -5.70
C PHE A 14 -5.01 -4.27 -6.05
N ALA A 15 -4.22 -3.66 -5.19
CA ALA A 15 -3.62 -2.34 -5.44
C ALA A 15 -2.62 -2.39 -6.61
N GLU A 16 -1.91 -3.51 -6.72
CA GLU A 16 -0.98 -3.85 -7.80
C GLU A 16 -1.15 -5.33 -8.14
N GLU A 17 -0.59 -5.77 -9.26
CA GLU A 17 -0.66 -7.18 -9.64
C GLU A 17 0.09 -8.08 -8.66
N VAL A 18 -0.48 -9.26 -8.40
CA VAL A 18 0.09 -10.27 -7.51
C VAL A 18 0.39 -11.57 -8.27
N PRO A 19 1.53 -12.21 -8.03
CA PRO A 19 1.82 -13.52 -8.60
C PRO A 19 0.78 -14.56 -8.24
N LEU A 20 0.35 -15.35 -9.23
CA LEU A 20 -0.69 -16.38 -9.05
C LEU A 20 -0.32 -17.43 -8.00
N GLU A 21 0.95 -17.75 -7.85
CA GLU A 21 1.44 -18.71 -6.85
C GLU A 21 1.07 -18.33 -5.41
N LEU A 22 0.94 -17.03 -5.11
CA LEU A 22 0.48 -16.57 -3.79
C LEU A 22 -0.96 -16.98 -3.50
N LEU A 23 -1.76 -17.22 -4.54
CA LEU A 23 -3.16 -17.65 -4.43
C LEU A 23 -3.32 -19.17 -4.34
N SER A 24 -2.26 -19.96 -4.52
CA SER A 24 -2.30 -21.43 -4.48
C SER A 24 -2.86 -22.01 -3.17
N ARG A 25 -2.77 -21.23 -2.08
CA ARG A 25 -3.35 -21.61 -0.78
C ARG A 25 -4.88 -21.56 -0.77
N TYR A 26 -5.48 -20.76 -1.63
CA TYR A 26 -6.93 -20.54 -1.73
C TYR A 26 -7.55 -21.32 -2.87
N PHE A 27 -6.81 -21.51 -3.95
CA PHE A 27 -7.24 -22.23 -5.16
C PHE A 27 -6.36 -23.45 -5.37
N THR A 28 -6.76 -24.58 -4.80
CA THR A 28 -6.00 -25.83 -4.81
C THR A 28 -5.84 -26.49 -6.17
N ASN A 29 -6.63 -26.03 -7.16
CA ASN A 29 -6.58 -26.50 -8.54
C ASN A 29 -5.91 -25.48 -9.49
N LEU A 30 -5.14 -24.54 -8.97
CA LEU A 30 -4.32 -23.66 -9.79
C LEU A 30 -3.33 -24.51 -10.59
N GLN A 31 -3.34 -24.37 -11.91
CA GLN A 31 -2.48 -25.15 -12.80
C GLN A 31 -1.05 -24.61 -12.73
N GLU A 32 -0.08 -25.53 -12.73
CA GLU A 32 1.35 -25.14 -12.72
C GLU A 32 1.75 -24.33 -13.97
N ASP A 33 1.03 -24.52 -15.08
CA ASP A 33 1.22 -23.74 -16.32
C ASP A 33 0.93 -22.24 -16.15
N TYR A 34 0.27 -21.84 -15.05
CA TYR A 34 -0.01 -20.46 -14.71
C TYR A 34 1.05 -19.83 -13.81
N TYR A 35 2.04 -20.61 -13.38
CA TYR A 35 3.10 -20.08 -12.53
C TYR A 35 4.00 -19.11 -13.30
N GLY A 36 4.33 -18.00 -12.66
CA GLY A 36 5.03 -16.87 -13.27
C GLY A 36 4.11 -15.80 -13.86
N GLU A 37 2.80 -16.06 -13.89
CA GLU A 37 1.81 -15.07 -14.28
C GLU A 37 1.32 -14.28 -13.06
N SER A 38 0.81 -13.06 -13.29
CA SER A 38 0.24 -12.22 -12.25
C SER A 38 -1.20 -11.82 -12.56
N ILE A 39 -1.91 -11.36 -11.55
CA ILE A 39 -3.29 -10.86 -11.67
C ILE A 39 -3.52 -9.62 -10.83
N GLY A 40 -4.40 -8.74 -11.32
CA GLY A 40 -4.88 -7.56 -10.60
C GLY A 40 -6.29 -7.73 -10.04
N ARG A 41 -7.10 -8.70 -10.55
CA ARG A 41 -8.49 -8.86 -10.16
C ARG A 41 -8.94 -10.31 -10.04
N ILE A 42 -9.86 -10.54 -9.10
CA ILE A 42 -10.60 -11.80 -8.95
C ILE A 42 -12.08 -11.51 -9.10
N ILE A 43 -12.77 -12.24 -9.98
CA ILE A 43 -14.21 -12.08 -10.22
C ILE A 43 -14.96 -13.36 -9.87
N PHE A 44 -16.01 -13.21 -9.08
CA PHE A 44 -16.96 -14.25 -8.70
C PHE A 44 -18.31 -13.91 -9.30
N ASN A 45 -18.78 -14.70 -10.24
CA ASN A 45 -20.14 -14.58 -10.76
C ASN A 45 -21.16 -15.18 -9.77
N SER A 46 -22.41 -14.72 -9.85
CA SER A 46 -23.50 -15.18 -8.96
C SER A 46 -23.94 -16.63 -9.18
N LYS A 47 -23.64 -17.23 -10.33
CA LYS A 47 -24.00 -18.61 -10.62
C LYS A 47 -23.00 -19.56 -9.98
N GLU A 48 -23.51 -20.54 -9.22
CA GLU A 48 -22.67 -21.54 -8.52
C GLU A 48 -21.80 -22.38 -9.47
N GLU A 49 -22.24 -22.58 -10.71
CA GLU A 49 -21.57 -23.38 -11.73
C GLU A 49 -20.39 -22.65 -12.38
N ASP A 50 -20.37 -21.32 -12.28
CA ASP A 50 -19.30 -20.52 -12.90
C ASP A 50 -17.98 -20.68 -12.15
N PRO A 51 -16.87 -20.77 -12.87
CA PRO A 51 -15.54 -20.73 -12.24
C PRO A 51 -15.28 -19.36 -11.62
N VAL A 52 -14.21 -19.27 -10.84
CA VAL A 52 -13.62 -17.99 -10.45
C VAL A 52 -12.71 -17.54 -11.58
N TYR A 53 -12.81 -16.27 -11.95
CA TYR A 53 -11.99 -15.65 -12.97
C TYR A 53 -10.90 -14.82 -12.31
N LEU A 54 -9.66 -15.04 -12.73
CA LEU A 54 -8.48 -14.33 -12.30
C LEU A 54 -7.97 -13.52 -13.51
N LEU A 55 -7.90 -12.19 -13.38
CA LEU A 55 -7.66 -11.30 -14.52
C LEU A 55 -6.36 -10.51 -14.35
N ASN A 56 -5.59 -10.52 -15.42
CA ASN A 56 -4.51 -9.57 -15.63
C ASN A 56 -4.99 -8.50 -16.61
N ASP A 57 -5.12 -7.26 -16.16
CA ASP A 57 -5.63 -6.17 -16.99
C ASP A 57 -4.58 -5.62 -17.94
N GLU A 58 -3.29 -5.74 -17.61
CA GLU A 58 -2.19 -5.28 -18.45
C GLU A 58 -1.99 -6.20 -19.65
N THR A 59 -1.83 -7.51 -19.40
CA THR A 59 -1.61 -8.51 -20.46
C THR A 59 -2.91 -8.96 -21.13
N LYS A 60 -4.10 -8.55 -20.61
CA LYS A 60 -5.42 -8.96 -21.07
C LYS A 60 -5.64 -10.47 -20.99
N GLN A 61 -5.01 -11.11 -20.01
CA GLN A 61 -5.14 -12.54 -19.76
C GLN A 61 -6.25 -12.82 -18.74
N VAL A 62 -6.92 -13.96 -18.93
CA VAL A 62 -7.96 -14.47 -18.01
C VAL A 62 -7.65 -15.91 -17.69
N PHE A 63 -7.45 -16.20 -16.41
CA PHE A 63 -7.29 -17.54 -15.89
C PHE A 63 -8.56 -17.98 -15.19
N THR A 64 -8.85 -19.27 -15.21
CA THR A 64 -10.03 -19.81 -14.53
C THR A 64 -9.64 -20.87 -13.53
N VAL A 65 -10.23 -20.81 -12.35
CA VAL A 65 -10.02 -21.78 -11.28
C VAL A 65 -11.36 -22.27 -10.76
N ALA A 66 -11.39 -23.51 -10.26
CA ALA A 66 -12.61 -24.01 -9.64
C ALA A 66 -12.95 -23.21 -8.39
N ARG A 67 -14.24 -22.97 -8.22
CA ARG A 67 -14.73 -22.26 -7.06
C ARG A 67 -14.62 -23.14 -5.81
N PRO A 68 -14.08 -22.60 -4.70
CA PRO A 68 -14.18 -23.28 -3.42
C PRO A 68 -15.64 -23.45 -2.98
N ALA A 69 -15.94 -24.59 -2.36
CA ALA A 69 -17.28 -24.86 -1.86
C ALA A 69 -17.72 -23.82 -0.82
N ASN A 70 -19.00 -23.45 -0.84
CA ASN A 70 -19.63 -22.49 0.07
C ASN A 70 -19.09 -21.04 -0.01
N LEU A 71 -18.20 -20.74 -0.95
CA LEU A 71 -17.60 -19.40 -1.04
C LEU A 71 -18.65 -18.30 -1.28
N LEU A 72 -19.57 -18.51 -2.22
CA LEU A 72 -20.62 -17.52 -2.50
C LEU A 72 -21.53 -17.27 -1.30
N GLN A 73 -21.88 -18.31 -0.54
CA GLN A 73 -22.68 -18.14 0.66
C GLN A 73 -21.95 -17.29 1.69
N SER A 74 -20.67 -17.60 1.96
CA SER A 74 -19.85 -16.82 2.90
C SER A 74 -19.67 -15.37 2.46
N LEU A 75 -19.49 -15.12 1.16
CA LEU A 75 -19.36 -13.76 0.61
C LEU A 75 -20.69 -13.00 0.69
N ALA A 76 -21.83 -13.66 0.43
CA ALA A 76 -23.15 -13.06 0.57
C ALA A 76 -23.46 -12.69 2.03
N GLU A 77 -23.14 -13.58 2.98
CA GLU A 77 -23.30 -13.32 4.40
C GLU A 77 -22.44 -12.14 4.87
N LEU A 78 -21.19 -12.06 4.40
CA LEU A 78 -20.30 -10.94 4.69
C LEU A 78 -20.86 -9.62 4.13
N TYR A 79 -21.30 -9.62 2.87
CA TYR A 79 -21.90 -8.45 2.23
C TYR A 79 -23.14 -7.98 2.99
N GLU A 80 -24.09 -8.87 3.29
CA GLU A 80 -25.31 -8.52 4.02
C GLU A 80 -25.02 -7.95 5.42
N SER A 81 -23.95 -8.43 6.07
CA SER A 81 -23.56 -7.94 7.40
C SER A 81 -22.96 -6.53 7.39
N GLN A 82 -22.48 -6.06 6.24
CA GLN A 82 -21.74 -4.80 6.11
C GLN A 82 -22.30 -3.85 5.04
N LYS A 83 -23.40 -4.19 4.40
CA LYS A 83 -23.91 -3.42 3.24
C LYS A 83 -24.23 -1.95 3.54
N GLU A 84 -24.58 -1.61 4.79
CA GLU A 84 -24.81 -0.22 5.19
C GLU A 84 -23.51 0.61 5.29
N ALA A 85 -22.36 -0.06 5.35
CA ALA A 85 -21.05 0.59 5.35
C ALA A 85 -20.49 0.83 3.94
N TYR A 86 -21.13 0.30 2.90
CA TYR A 86 -20.70 0.48 1.52
C TYR A 86 -21.35 1.72 0.90
N ALA A 87 -20.56 2.43 0.08
CA ALA A 87 -21.05 3.51 -0.76
C ALA A 87 -21.37 2.99 -2.17
N GLU A 88 -22.38 3.55 -2.81
CA GLU A 88 -22.65 3.34 -4.21
C GLU A 88 -21.57 4.03 -5.06
N VAL A 89 -21.00 3.31 -6.03
CA VAL A 89 -19.87 3.77 -6.83
C VAL A 89 -20.13 3.59 -8.32
N GLU A 90 -19.47 4.42 -9.14
CA GLU A 90 -19.33 4.25 -10.58
C GLU A 90 -17.89 3.85 -10.92
N SER A 91 -17.74 3.03 -11.97
CA SER A 91 -16.43 2.68 -12.52
C SER A 91 -15.91 3.80 -13.43
N TYR A 92 -14.64 4.14 -13.25
CA TYR A 92 -13.95 5.13 -14.06
C TYR A 92 -12.63 4.53 -14.57
N GLU A 93 -12.45 4.52 -15.90
CA GLU A 93 -11.24 4.01 -16.52
C GLU A 93 -10.13 5.08 -16.44
N THR A 94 -9.00 4.70 -15.86
CA THR A 94 -7.76 5.47 -15.82
C THR A 94 -6.72 4.83 -16.76
N GLU A 95 -5.52 5.40 -16.85
CA GLU A 95 -4.45 4.87 -17.70
C GLU A 95 -4.11 3.41 -17.36
N LEU A 96 -3.93 3.10 -16.08
CA LEU A 96 -3.47 1.76 -15.64
C LEU A 96 -4.59 0.88 -15.11
N ALA A 97 -5.72 1.47 -14.71
CA ALA A 97 -6.68 0.75 -13.89
C ALA A 97 -8.11 1.25 -14.06
N ILE A 98 -9.06 0.50 -13.51
CA ILE A 98 -10.42 0.99 -13.25
C ILE A 98 -10.47 1.50 -11.82
N SER A 99 -10.84 2.74 -11.60
CA SER A 99 -11.13 3.30 -10.28
C SER A 99 -12.63 3.28 -10.01
N TYR A 100 -13.03 2.95 -8.78
CA TYR A 100 -14.42 3.01 -8.35
C TYR A 100 -14.62 4.24 -7.49
N LEU A 101 -15.41 5.18 -7.97
CA LEU A 101 -15.62 6.47 -7.34
C LEU A 101 -17.05 6.60 -6.83
N PRO A 102 -17.29 7.15 -5.63
CA PRO A 102 -18.64 7.28 -5.08
C PRO A 102 -19.48 8.24 -5.92
N ILE A 103 -20.74 7.86 -6.14
CA ILE A 103 -21.72 8.68 -6.86
C ILE A 103 -22.04 9.94 -6.09
N GLU A 104 -22.21 9.80 -4.78
CA GLU A 104 -22.48 10.94 -3.88
C GLU A 104 -21.22 11.32 -3.09
N ALA A 105 -21.21 12.54 -2.57
CA ALA A 105 -20.19 12.97 -1.63
C ALA A 105 -20.20 12.07 -0.38
N ILE A 106 -19.03 11.66 0.10
CA ILE A 106 -18.90 10.77 1.24
C ILE A 106 -18.31 11.49 2.44
N THR A 107 -18.75 11.11 3.63
CA THR A 107 -18.23 11.67 4.88
C THR A 107 -17.41 10.61 5.61
N ILE A 108 -16.16 10.95 5.92
CA ILE A 108 -15.22 10.09 6.63
C ILE A 108 -14.63 10.84 7.79
N GLN A 109 -14.48 10.18 8.91
CA GLN A 109 -13.95 10.78 10.12
C GLN A 109 -12.44 11.02 10.00
N LYS A 110 -11.99 12.24 10.24
CA LYS A 110 -10.61 12.58 10.56
C LYS A 110 -10.26 11.93 11.91
N LEU A 111 -9.09 11.30 11.97
CA LEU A 111 -8.62 10.60 13.15
C LEU A 111 -7.42 11.31 13.75
N VAL A 112 -7.32 11.28 15.07
CA VAL A 112 -6.15 11.78 15.79
C VAL A 112 -5.59 10.64 16.62
N TYR A 113 -4.28 10.42 16.51
CA TYR A 113 -3.59 9.34 17.23
C TYR A 113 -2.43 9.86 18.06
N LEU A 114 -2.21 9.19 19.18
CA LEU A 114 -0.90 9.23 19.84
C LEU A 114 0.09 8.40 19.06
N VAL A 115 1.28 8.96 18.87
CA VAL A 115 2.40 8.31 18.19
C VAL A 115 3.48 7.99 19.22
N GLU A 116 3.99 6.77 19.14
CA GLU A 116 5.17 6.34 19.87
C GLU A 116 6.36 6.23 18.91
N LYS A 117 7.52 6.65 19.39
CA LYS A 117 8.79 6.44 18.70
C LYS A 117 9.62 5.46 19.52
N PRO A 118 9.78 4.21 19.06
CA PRO A 118 10.65 3.25 19.72
C PRO A 118 12.07 3.78 19.87
N SER A 119 12.82 3.26 20.84
CA SER A 119 14.21 3.65 21.06
C SER A 119 15.11 3.17 19.93
N ASN A 120 16.22 3.86 19.69
CA ASN A 120 17.19 3.44 18.69
C ASN A 120 17.76 2.03 19.00
N SER A 121 17.92 1.69 20.28
CA SER A 121 18.36 0.36 20.70
C SER A 121 17.41 -0.74 20.26
N TYR A 122 16.10 -0.48 20.20
CA TYR A 122 15.13 -1.45 19.67
C TYR A 122 15.45 -1.84 18.24
N PHE A 123 15.74 -0.86 17.38
CA PHE A 123 16.06 -1.13 15.96
C PHE A 123 17.44 -1.76 15.79
N ILE A 124 18.41 -1.41 16.66
CA ILE A 124 19.73 -2.04 16.67
C ILE A 124 19.58 -3.54 16.99
N ASP A 125 18.90 -3.87 18.08
CA ASP A 125 18.69 -5.26 18.52
C ASP A 125 17.89 -6.08 17.49
N LEU A 126 17.05 -5.41 16.70
CA LEU A 126 16.21 -6.04 15.69
C LEU A 126 16.95 -6.33 14.38
N LEU A 127 17.87 -5.44 13.97
CA LEU A 127 18.46 -5.43 12.63
C LEU A 127 19.91 -5.93 12.57
N PHE A 128 20.61 -5.94 13.70
CA PHE A 128 21.98 -6.45 13.76
C PHE A 128 22.04 -7.77 14.55
N ASP A 129 22.66 -8.78 13.95
CA ASP A 129 22.83 -10.10 14.58
C ASP A 129 23.81 -10.05 15.77
N ASP A 130 24.82 -9.16 15.70
CA ASP A 130 25.83 -8.94 16.74
C ASP A 130 26.09 -7.44 16.89
N THR A 131 25.95 -6.94 18.11
CA THR A 131 26.15 -5.53 18.46
C THR A 131 27.51 -5.24 19.09
N THR A 132 28.40 -6.23 19.23
CA THR A 132 29.67 -6.11 19.96
C THR A 132 30.64 -5.12 19.28
N ASP A 133 30.72 -5.15 17.95
CA ASP A 133 31.63 -4.32 17.15
C ASP A 133 30.92 -3.17 16.41
N LEU A 134 29.73 -2.79 16.88
CA LEU A 134 28.92 -1.77 16.23
C LEU A 134 29.57 -0.39 16.41
N LYS A 135 29.72 0.34 15.29
CA LYS A 135 30.25 1.71 15.26
C LYS A 135 29.09 2.69 15.24
N ASP A 136 29.14 3.66 16.14
CA ASP A 136 28.26 4.84 16.11
C ASP A 136 28.86 5.88 15.16
N ASN A 137 28.16 6.14 14.06
CA ASN A 137 28.52 7.12 13.03
C ASN A 137 27.52 8.29 13.01
N GLY A 138 26.75 8.47 14.08
CA GLY A 138 25.69 9.48 14.16
C GLY A 138 26.18 10.91 13.96
N SER A 139 25.30 11.76 13.49
CA SER A 139 25.49 13.21 13.27
C SER A 139 24.38 14.00 13.96
N ASP A 140 24.35 15.32 13.78
CA ASP A 140 23.24 16.16 14.27
C ASP A 140 21.92 15.82 13.58
N GLU A 141 21.94 15.38 12.32
CA GLU A 141 20.77 15.09 11.49
C GLU A 141 20.35 13.63 11.56
N PHE A 142 21.31 12.71 11.70
CA PHE A 142 21.05 11.27 11.65
C PHE A 142 21.54 10.54 12.90
N VAL A 143 20.81 9.52 13.30
CA VAL A 143 21.31 8.40 14.08
C VAL A 143 21.88 7.40 13.08
N SER A 144 23.12 6.95 13.25
CA SER A 144 23.71 5.97 12.32
C SER A 144 24.60 4.99 13.06
N TYR A 145 24.42 3.71 12.73
CA TYR A 145 25.22 2.60 13.24
C TYR A 145 25.65 1.68 12.11
N SER A 146 26.85 1.17 12.18
CA SER A 146 27.32 0.19 11.19
C SER A 146 28.21 -0.88 11.78
N ASP A 147 28.18 -2.06 11.18
CA ASP A 147 29.18 -3.11 11.31
C ASP A 147 29.97 -3.26 9.99
N ASN A 148 30.57 -4.45 9.75
CA ASN A 148 31.36 -4.69 8.54
C ASN A 148 30.52 -4.87 7.27
N ILE A 149 29.24 -5.23 7.39
CA ILE A 149 28.36 -5.62 6.29
C ILE A 149 27.01 -4.87 6.29
N SER A 150 26.67 -4.22 7.40
CA SER A 150 25.36 -3.59 7.56
C SER A 150 25.48 -2.14 8.01
N GLU A 151 24.50 -1.34 7.63
CA GLU A 151 24.35 0.05 8.03
C GLU A 151 22.89 0.36 8.35
N LEU A 152 22.65 1.01 9.49
CA LEU A 152 21.37 1.54 9.90
C LEU A 152 21.48 3.06 9.98
N SER A 153 20.54 3.78 9.40
CA SER A 153 20.41 5.23 9.53
C SER A 153 18.96 5.59 9.87
N ILE A 154 18.79 6.54 10.80
CA ILE A 154 17.47 7.11 11.14
C ILE A 154 17.58 8.62 11.04
N ASP A 155 16.80 9.22 10.16
CA ASP A 155 16.62 10.65 10.08
C ASP A 155 15.92 11.17 11.35
N LYS A 156 16.49 12.15 12.04
CA LYS A 156 15.98 12.63 13.33
C LYS A 156 14.74 13.51 13.19
N GLU A 157 14.60 14.18 12.05
CA GLU A 157 13.48 15.06 11.76
C GLU A 157 12.24 14.25 11.33
N THR A 158 12.40 13.43 10.31
CA THR A 158 11.29 12.66 9.73
C THR A 158 11.04 11.35 10.48
N GLY A 159 12.06 10.78 11.12
CA GLY A 159 12.02 9.45 11.70
C GLY A 159 12.10 8.33 10.68
N GLN A 160 12.49 8.63 9.44
CA GLN A 160 12.70 7.62 8.42
C GLN A 160 13.91 6.76 8.75
N LEU A 161 13.70 5.46 8.84
CA LEU A 161 14.73 4.46 9.02
C LEU A 161 15.10 3.91 7.64
N SER A 162 16.41 3.82 7.41
CA SER A 162 17.01 3.12 6.29
C SER A 162 18.02 2.11 6.80
N TYR A 163 17.88 0.86 6.39
CA TYR A 163 18.81 -0.21 6.71
C TYR A 163 19.33 -0.84 5.41
N TYR A 164 20.61 -1.12 5.38
CA TYR A 164 21.29 -1.78 4.29
C TYR A 164 22.16 -2.93 4.83
N ARG A 165 22.18 -4.06 4.12
CA ARG A 165 23.05 -5.20 4.39
C ARG A 165 23.64 -5.74 3.12
N ASN A 166 24.95 -5.85 3.06
CA ASN A 166 25.67 -6.44 1.94
C ASN A 166 25.64 -7.96 2.05
N ILE A 167 24.99 -8.61 1.09
CA ILE A 167 24.92 -10.07 0.97
C ILE A 167 25.61 -10.47 -0.33
N LEU A 168 26.58 -11.35 -0.22
CA LEU A 168 27.30 -11.88 -1.37
C LEU A 168 26.68 -13.23 -1.78
N ASP A 169 26.63 -13.48 -3.09
CA ASP A 169 26.22 -14.79 -3.65
C ASP A 169 24.80 -15.23 -3.26
N ALA A 170 23.85 -14.32 -3.28
CA ALA A 170 22.44 -14.65 -3.04
C ALA A 170 21.86 -15.47 -4.20
N GLU A 171 21.01 -16.43 -3.87
CA GLU A 171 20.25 -17.22 -4.84
C GLU A 171 19.21 -16.35 -5.54
N ASP A 172 19.08 -16.48 -6.85
CA ASP A 172 18.00 -15.85 -7.62
C ASP A 172 16.68 -16.60 -7.34
N LEU A 173 15.71 -15.89 -6.76
CA LEU A 173 14.42 -16.47 -6.38
C LEU A 173 13.30 -15.90 -7.26
N PRO A 174 12.27 -16.69 -7.55
CA PRO A 174 11.10 -16.20 -8.27
C PRO A 174 10.32 -15.16 -7.45
N ASP A 175 9.66 -14.23 -8.14
CA ASP A 175 8.97 -13.07 -7.59
C ASP A 175 8.05 -13.41 -6.39
N TYR A 176 7.26 -14.47 -6.52
CA TYR A 176 6.36 -14.89 -5.44
C TYR A 176 7.09 -15.27 -4.15
N ARG A 177 8.32 -15.80 -4.26
CA ARG A 177 9.15 -16.12 -3.10
C ARG A 177 9.70 -14.86 -2.45
N LEU A 178 10.18 -13.90 -3.25
CA LEU A 178 10.63 -12.60 -2.75
C LEU A 178 9.52 -11.89 -1.98
N ILE A 179 8.31 -11.85 -2.55
CA ILE A 179 7.13 -11.24 -1.89
C ILE A 179 6.74 -12.00 -0.61
N ARG A 180 6.70 -13.33 -0.64
CA ARG A 180 6.36 -14.14 0.52
C ARG A 180 7.38 -14.01 1.64
N ASP A 181 8.66 -14.08 1.29
CA ASP A 181 9.76 -14.08 2.26
C ASP A 181 9.91 -12.66 2.85
N SER A 182 9.77 -11.59 2.05
CA SER A 182 9.72 -10.21 2.54
C SER A 182 8.54 -9.96 3.50
N PHE A 183 7.38 -10.59 3.27
CA PHE A 183 6.26 -10.51 4.21
C PHE A 183 6.59 -11.14 5.57
N HIS A 184 7.34 -12.24 5.57
CA HIS A 184 7.80 -12.84 6.81
C HIS A 184 8.78 -11.96 7.56
N GLU A 185 9.73 -11.33 6.86
CA GLU A 185 10.68 -10.38 7.46
C GLU A 185 9.95 -9.19 8.09
N ILE A 186 9.08 -8.51 7.34
CA ILE A 186 8.31 -7.37 7.86
C ILE A 186 7.46 -7.75 9.06
N LYS A 187 6.84 -8.93 9.05
CA LYS A 187 6.03 -9.39 10.17
C LYS A 187 6.84 -9.62 11.44
N MET A 188 8.12 -9.97 11.33
CA MET A 188 9.05 -10.09 12.47
C MET A 188 9.48 -8.72 13.00
N LEU A 189 9.58 -7.74 12.11
CA LEU A 189 9.95 -6.36 12.42
C LEU A 189 8.80 -5.54 13.02
N ASP A 190 7.57 -6.03 12.83
CA ASP A 190 6.37 -5.24 13.08
C ASP A 190 5.85 -5.33 14.51
N ASN A 191 5.99 -4.23 15.23
CA ASN A 191 5.34 -4.01 16.53
C ASN A 191 4.07 -3.14 16.40
N TRP A 192 3.41 -3.18 15.24
CA TRP A 192 2.34 -2.26 14.89
C TRP A 192 0.96 -2.83 15.17
N THR A 193 0.10 -1.98 15.69
CA THR A 193 -1.29 -2.32 16.01
C THR A 193 -2.22 -2.29 14.79
N ASN A 194 -1.79 -1.65 13.69
CA ASN A 194 -2.60 -1.49 12.48
C ASN A 194 -2.12 -2.41 11.36
N PRO A 195 -3.05 -2.96 10.56
CA PRO A 195 -2.69 -3.87 9.49
C PRO A 195 -1.90 -3.16 8.39
N PHE A 196 -0.95 -3.88 7.82
CA PHE A 196 -0.31 -3.51 6.58
C PHE A 196 -0.60 -4.57 5.52
N TYR A 197 -0.68 -4.12 4.28
CA TYR A 197 -0.99 -4.98 3.15
C TYR A 197 0.08 -4.82 2.07
N PHE A 198 0.27 -5.87 1.29
CA PHE A 198 1.05 -5.79 0.05
C PHE A 198 0.49 -4.67 -0.82
N TYR A 199 1.38 -3.81 -1.31
CA TYR A 199 1.02 -2.62 -2.06
C TYR A 199 1.63 -2.60 -3.46
N GLY A 200 2.76 -3.27 -3.67
CA GLY A 200 3.39 -3.36 -4.98
C GLY A 200 4.71 -4.13 -4.97
N PHE A 201 5.18 -4.47 -6.15
CA PHE A 201 6.46 -5.12 -6.38
C PHE A 201 7.16 -4.49 -7.58
N ASP A 202 8.32 -3.91 -7.34
CA ASP A 202 9.23 -3.44 -8.39
C ASP A 202 10.18 -4.59 -8.76
N LYS A 203 9.85 -5.26 -9.85
CA LYS A 203 10.58 -6.42 -10.34
C LYS A 203 11.99 -6.09 -10.82
N GLU A 204 12.25 -4.86 -11.27
CA GLU A 204 13.57 -4.46 -11.77
C GLU A 204 14.59 -4.33 -10.63
N ASN A 205 14.13 -3.95 -9.44
CA ASN A 205 14.96 -3.69 -8.28
C ASN A 205 14.71 -4.65 -7.12
N ASP A 206 13.85 -5.67 -7.26
CA ASP A 206 13.43 -6.62 -6.21
C ASP A 206 12.87 -5.93 -4.96
N ASN A 207 12.27 -4.75 -5.12
CA ASN A 207 11.65 -4.02 -4.03
C ASN A 207 10.19 -4.44 -3.84
N VAL A 208 9.85 -4.85 -2.64
CA VAL A 208 8.47 -5.11 -2.24
C VAL A 208 7.98 -3.96 -1.37
N TYR A 209 6.79 -3.48 -1.67
CA TYR A 209 6.15 -2.38 -0.97
C TYR A 209 4.97 -2.87 -0.16
N TYR A 210 4.89 -2.40 1.08
CA TYR A 210 3.76 -2.62 1.97
C TYR A 210 3.23 -1.28 2.44
N ARG A 211 1.90 -1.15 2.48
CA ARG A 211 1.26 0.08 2.96
C ARG A 211 0.38 -0.20 4.17
N ARG A 212 0.37 0.73 5.08
CA ARG A 212 -0.47 0.67 6.28
C ARG A 212 -1.85 1.20 6.01
N TYR A 213 -2.79 0.62 6.73
CA TYR A 213 -4.20 0.96 6.62
C TYR A 213 -4.78 1.27 7.99
N VAL A 214 -5.69 2.22 8.03
CA VAL A 214 -6.52 2.52 9.20
C VAL A 214 -7.97 2.57 8.74
N ASN A 215 -8.85 1.88 9.44
CA ASN A 215 -10.28 1.79 9.09
C ASN A 215 -10.53 1.39 7.62
N GLY A 216 -9.66 0.55 7.05
CA GLY A 216 -9.78 0.08 5.66
C GLY A 216 -9.21 1.03 4.61
N TYR A 217 -8.65 2.18 4.98
CA TYR A 217 -8.07 3.16 4.07
C TYR A 217 -6.53 3.20 4.19
N PRO A 218 -5.81 3.30 3.06
CA PRO A 218 -4.35 3.44 3.05
C PRO A 218 -3.92 4.77 3.66
N ILE A 219 -2.74 4.76 4.29
CA ILE A 219 -2.10 5.97 4.79
C ILE A 219 -1.12 6.49 3.74
N PHE A 220 -1.21 7.78 3.46
CA PHE A 220 -0.29 8.57 2.65
C PHE A 220 0.30 9.70 3.47
N GLY A 221 1.25 10.44 2.92
CA GLY A 221 1.84 11.62 3.55
C GLY A 221 3.09 12.07 2.81
N GLU A 222 3.66 13.19 3.21
CA GLU A 222 4.87 13.75 2.61
C GLU A 222 6.03 12.76 2.73
N VAL A 223 6.80 12.30 2.93
CA VAL A 223 7.89 11.33 3.06
C VAL A 223 7.39 9.87 3.12
N ASP A 224 6.35 9.55 2.37
CA ASP A 224 5.78 8.20 2.27
C ASP A 224 5.38 7.58 3.62
N TYR A 225 4.80 8.38 4.51
CA TYR A 225 4.23 7.86 5.75
C TYR A 225 3.27 6.71 5.45
N GLY A 226 3.43 5.64 6.21
CA GLY A 226 2.65 4.42 6.00
C GLY A 226 3.19 3.46 4.95
N LEU A 227 4.20 3.83 4.16
CA LEU A 227 4.86 2.95 3.21
C LEU A 227 6.09 2.30 3.85
N THR A 228 6.24 0.99 3.64
CA THR A 228 7.45 0.24 3.96
C THR A 228 7.99 -0.34 2.66
N ARG A 229 9.26 -0.10 2.37
CA ARG A 229 10.00 -0.70 1.27
C ARG A 229 10.98 -1.72 1.83
N ILE A 230 10.96 -2.91 1.28
CA ILE A 230 11.92 -3.95 1.59
C ILE A 230 12.49 -4.53 0.31
N ARG A 231 13.79 -4.68 0.25
CA ARG A 231 14.48 -5.37 -0.83
C ARG A 231 15.02 -6.70 -0.35
N MET A 232 14.75 -7.71 -1.13
CA MET A 232 15.25 -9.06 -0.87
C MET A 232 16.38 -9.41 -1.83
N SER A 233 17.35 -10.18 -1.36
CA SER A 233 18.34 -10.83 -2.19
C SER A 233 18.42 -12.30 -1.77
N GLY A 234 17.90 -13.17 -2.62
CA GLY A 234 17.57 -14.52 -2.18
C GLY A 234 16.52 -14.48 -1.06
N SER A 235 16.72 -15.28 -0.03
CA SER A 235 15.83 -15.33 1.14
C SER A 235 16.16 -14.32 2.24
N SER A 236 17.07 -13.38 1.98
CA SER A 236 17.54 -12.44 2.99
C SER A 236 17.20 -11.00 2.63
N MET A 237 16.83 -10.21 3.63
CA MET A 237 16.62 -8.77 3.49
C MET A 237 17.98 -8.06 3.30
N THR A 238 18.07 -7.24 2.25
CA THR A 238 19.25 -6.40 1.97
C THR A 238 19.00 -4.93 2.18
N GLU A 239 17.77 -4.47 1.96
CA GLU A 239 17.38 -3.10 2.25
C GLU A 239 16.02 -3.06 2.93
N LEU A 240 15.88 -2.12 3.85
CA LEU A 240 14.62 -1.84 4.52
C LEU A 240 14.47 -0.33 4.72
N GLN A 241 13.31 0.20 4.38
CA GLN A 241 12.99 1.60 4.60
C GLN A 241 11.57 1.73 5.12
N PHE A 242 11.39 2.41 6.24
CA PHE A 242 10.07 2.70 6.83
C PHE A 242 10.18 3.82 7.86
N LEU A 243 9.05 4.27 8.38
CA LEU A 243 9.00 5.25 9.44
C LEU A 243 8.94 4.61 10.81
N THR A 244 9.80 5.08 11.70
CA THR A 244 9.93 4.58 13.08
C THR A 244 8.76 4.94 13.99
N GLN A 245 7.91 5.89 13.57
CA GLN A 245 6.74 6.28 14.35
C GLN A 245 5.63 5.23 14.24
N VAL A 246 5.08 4.88 15.39
CA VAL A 246 4.02 3.88 15.51
C VAL A 246 2.75 4.53 16.04
N ILE A 247 1.65 4.39 15.31
CA ILE A 247 0.33 4.83 15.75
C ILE A 247 -0.13 3.91 16.90
N GLN A 248 -0.49 4.47 18.03
CA GLN A 248 -0.87 3.70 19.21
C GLN A 248 -2.36 3.84 19.51
N THR A 249 -2.73 4.89 20.20
CA THR A 249 -4.08 5.06 20.76
C THR A 249 -4.84 6.14 20.02
N PRO A 250 -6.03 5.83 19.49
CA PRO A 250 -6.89 6.85 18.91
C PRO A 250 -7.46 7.77 19.99
N LEU A 251 -7.49 9.06 19.73
CA LEU A 251 -8.16 10.06 20.54
C LEU A 251 -9.56 10.31 19.96
N THR A 252 -10.51 9.50 20.38
CA THR A 252 -11.86 9.45 19.79
C THR A 252 -12.70 10.72 20.01
N ASP A 253 -12.32 11.54 20.98
CA ASP A 253 -12.95 12.84 21.28
C ASP A 253 -12.47 13.99 20.39
N ARG A 254 -11.46 13.75 19.54
CA ARG A 254 -10.86 14.75 18.63
C ARG A 254 -11.15 14.49 17.17
N GLY A 255 -11.98 13.51 16.87
CA GLY A 255 -12.41 13.21 15.50
C GLY A 255 -13.35 14.29 14.96
N GLU A 256 -13.17 14.65 13.69
CA GLU A 256 -14.03 15.55 12.95
C GLU A 256 -14.51 14.86 11.67
N ASP A 257 -15.75 15.11 11.27
CA ASP A 257 -16.28 14.60 10.02
C ASP A 257 -15.77 15.46 8.84
N VAL A 258 -15.17 14.80 7.86
CA VAL A 258 -14.67 15.43 6.62
C VAL A 258 -15.52 14.93 5.46
N THR A 259 -16.18 15.83 4.75
CA THR A 259 -16.92 15.50 3.55
C THR A 259 -16.01 15.63 2.33
N LEU A 260 -15.88 14.55 1.58
CA LEU A 260 -15.09 14.47 0.36
C LEU A 260 -15.99 14.57 -0.87
N LEU A 261 -15.42 15.08 -1.95
CA LEU A 261 -16.10 15.23 -3.23
C LEU A 261 -16.64 13.87 -3.73
N SER A 262 -17.79 13.93 -4.42
CA SER A 262 -18.25 12.80 -5.25
C SER A 262 -17.22 12.49 -6.35
N GLY A 263 -17.31 11.32 -6.94
CA GLY A 263 -16.44 10.95 -8.07
C GLY A 263 -16.54 11.94 -9.23
N GLN A 264 -17.75 12.39 -9.55
CA GLN A 264 -17.98 13.35 -10.62
C GLN A 264 -17.33 14.73 -10.33
N ASP A 265 -17.47 15.23 -9.10
CA ASP A 265 -16.89 16.51 -8.71
C ASP A 265 -15.36 16.43 -8.63
N LEU A 266 -14.81 15.30 -8.17
CA LEU A 266 -13.38 15.04 -8.15
C LEU A 266 -12.79 15.09 -9.57
N LEU A 267 -13.41 14.39 -10.53
CA LEU A 267 -12.98 14.39 -11.92
C LEU A 267 -13.10 15.76 -12.57
N ALA A 268 -14.17 16.50 -12.26
CA ALA A 268 -14.34 17.88 -12.71
C ALA A 268 -13.24 18.79 -12.16
N ALA A 269 -12.85 18.64 -10.90
CA ALA A 269 -11.76 19.40 -10.28
C ALA A 269 -10.40 19.09 -10.93
N LEU A 270 -10.10 17.80 -11.18
CA LEU A 270 -8.87 17.39 -11.87
C LEU A 270 -8.81 17.95 -13.30
N ASN A 271 -9.91 17.85 -14.05
CA ASN A 271 -9.98 18.41 -15.40
C ASN A 271 -9.82 19.94 -15.41
N ALA A 272 -10.43 20.65 -14.46
CA ALA A 272 -10.23 22.09 -14.30
C ALA A 272 -8.78 22.45 -13.93
N GLY A 273 -8.08 21.58 -13.21
CA GLY A 273 -6.65 21.67 -12.92
C GLY A 273 -5.74 21.34 -14.12
N GLY A 274 -6.30 20.90 -15.25
CA GLY A 274 -5.57 20.58 -16.48
C GLY A 274 -5.19 19.11 -16.64
N TYR A 275 -5.64 18.21 -15.75
CA TYR A 275 -5.33 16.79 -15.81
C TYR A 275 -6.40 16.00 -16.55
N SER A 276 -6.00 15.29 -17.59
CA SER A 276 -6.88 14.43 -18.37
C SER A 276 -6.93 12.99 -17.82
N SER A 277 -7.97 12.25 -18.20
CA SER A 277 -8.08 10.83 -17.82
C SER A 277 -6.91 9.95 -18.28
N GLN A 278 -6.19 10.37 -19.31
CA GLN A 278 -5.05 9.63 -19.85
C GLN A 278 -3.76 9.84 -19.04
N GLU A 279 -3.70 10.88 -18.22
CA GLU A 279 -2.57 11.15 -17.34
C GLU A 279 -2.77 10.54 -15.94
N ILE A 280 -4.03 10.31 -15.57
CA ILE A 280 -4.38 9.74 -14.28
C ILE A 280 -4.17 8.23 -14.31
N GLN A 281 -3.19 7.75 -13.56
CA GLN A 281 -2.89 6.33 -13.45
C GLN A 281 -3.81 5.62 -12.47
N MET A 282 -4.02 6.20 -11.29
CA MET A 282 -4.89 5.64 -10.25
C MET A 282 -5.51 6.74 -9.39
N ILE A 283 -6.68 6.45 -8.82
CA ILE A 283 -7.34 7.30 -7.82
C ILE A 283 -7.63 6.46 -6.60
N ALA A 284 -7.29 6.94 -5.43
CA ALA A 284 -7.54 6.25 -4.16
C ALA A 284 -8.04 7.23 -3.09
N LEU A 285 -8.94 6.75 -2.25
CA LEU A 285 -9.27 7.40 -1.00
C LEU A 285 -8.29 6.91 0.07
N GLY A 286 -7.74 7.82 0.86
CA GLY A 286 -6.79 7.49 1.90
C GLY A 286 -6.71 8.55 2.98
N TYR A 287 -5.89 8.28 3.99
CA TYR A 287 -5.57 9.23 5.04
C TYR A 287 -4.25 9.95 4.75
N ASP A 288 -4.27 11.27 4.84
CA ASP A 288 -3.07 12.10 4.83
C ASP A 288 -2.53 12.20 6.26
N TRP A 289 -1.29 11.72 6.43
CA TRP A 289 -0.58 11.77 7.70
C TRP A 289 0.10 13.11 7.87
N THR A 290 -0.29 13.84 8.90
CA THR A 290 0.36 15.11 9.26
C THR A 290 0.58 15.17 10.78
N PHE A 291 1.74 15.68 11.21
CA PHE A 291 1.93 15.95 12.63
C PHE A 291 1.03 17.09 13.11
N SER A 292 0.55 16.98 14.34
CA SER A 292 -0.23 18.06 14.94
C SER A 292 0.69 19.22 15.34
N GLU A 293 0.23 20.44 15.08
CA GLU A 293 0.92 21.65 15.55
C GLU A 293 0.99 21.74 17.08
N GLU A 294 0.07 21.06 17.77
CA GLU A 294 0.02 21.05 19.26
C GLU A 294 1.13 20.19 19.88
N SER A 295 1.54 19.13 19.21
CA SER A 295 2.50 18.18 19.77
C SER A 295 3.05 17.23 18.68
N ASN A 296 4.35 17.00 18.70
CA ASN A 296 5.02 15.99 17.86
C ASN A 296 4.71 14.53 18.27
N ARG A 297 3.91 14.34 19.31
CA ARG A 297 3.38 13.03 19.73
C ARG A 297 1.96 12.78 19.24
N LEU A 298 1.39 13.73 18.54
CA LEU A 298 0.06 13.62 17.94
C LEU A 298 0.17 13.66 16.43
N VAL A 299 -0.58 12.78 15.78
CA VAL A 299 -0.72 12.76 14.34
C VAL A 299 -2.19 12.89 13.97
N ASN A 300 -2.45 13.69 12.94
CA ASN A 300 -3.73 13.78 12.28
C ASN A 300 -3.72 12.87 11.07
N LEU A 301 -4.74 12.05 10.93
CA LEU A 301 -5.05 11.28 9.73
C LEU A 301 -6.29 11.93 9.10
N THR A 302 -6.06 12.78 8.10
CA THR A 302 -7.12 13.52 7.43
C THR A 302 -7.52 12.80 6.15
N PRO A 303 -8.82 12.43 5.97
CA PRO A 303 -9.26 11.78 4.74
C PRO A 303 -9.07 12.71 3.55
N LYS A 304 -8.48 12.20 2.48
CA LYS A 304 -8.28 12.92 1.21
C LYS A 304 -8.40 11.99 0.01
N TRP A 305 -8.65 12.58 -1.14
CA TRP A 305 -8.45 11.94 -2.43
C TRP A 305 -6.98 12.02 -2.81
N PHE A 306 -6.38 10.87 -3.15
CA PHE A 306 -5.03 10.75 -3.67
C PHE A 306 -5.08 10.32 -5.12
N ILE A 307 -4.25 10.95 -5.95
CA ILE A 307 -4.17 10.70 -7.38
C ILE A 307 -2.73 10.36 -7.74
N LYS A 308 -2.54 9.29 -8.52
CA LYS A 308 -1.24 8.88 -9.06
C LYS A 308 -1.12 9.40 -10.48
N ILE A 309 -0.13 10.25 -10.72
CA ILE A 309 0.24 10.77 -12.04
C ILE A 309 1.77 10.65 -12.16
N ASP A 310 2.25 10.15 -13.29
CA ASP A 310 3.69 9.91 -13.53
C ASP A 310 4.39 9.11 -12.41
N GLY A 311 3.69 8.10 -11.88
CA GLY A 311 4.18 7.27 -10.77
C GLY A 311 4.11 7.91 -9.38
N VAL A 312 3.76 9.20 -9.26
CA VAL A 312 3.77 9.95 -8.01
C VAL A 312 2.36 10.08 -7.42
N TRP A 313 2.21 9.70 -6.16
CA TRP A 313 0.99 9.92 -5.40
C TRP A 313 1.00 11.28 -4.72
N LYS A 314 -0.03 12.09 -4.97
CA LYS A 314 -0.28 13.34 -4.23
C LYS A 314 -1.76 13.48 -3.92
N ALA A 315 -2.08 14.24 -2.87
CA ALA A 315 -3.45 14.61 -2.58
C ALA A 315 -4.02 15.55 -3.67
N LEU A 316 -5.34 15.54 -3.84
CA LEU A 316 -6.02 16.36 -4.85
C LEU A 316 -5.63 17.83 -4.77
N ASP A 317 -5.60 18.40 -3.57
CA ASP A 317 -5.24 19.80 -3.32
C ASP A 317 -3.82 20.14 -3.77
N GLN A 318 -2.88 19.20 -3.67
CA GLN A 318 -1.51 19.36 -4.16
C GLN A 318 -1.41 19.34 -5.70
N TRP A 319 -2.31 18.63 -6.38
CA TRP A 319 -2.37 18.61 -7.85
C TRP A 319 -3.03 19.87 -8.42
N ILE A 320 -4.16 20.30 -7.85
CA ILE A 320 -4.96 21.43 -8.40
C ILE A 320 -4.62 22.78 -7.78
N GLY A 321 -3.96 22.81 -6.63
CA GLY A 321 -3.55 24.03 -5.91
C GLY A 321 -2.15 24.55 -6.26
N GLY A 322 -1.39 23.83 -7.07
CA GLY A 322 0.02 24.11 -7.35
C GLY A 322 0.26 25.07 -8.50
N THR A 323 0.08 26.37 -8.25
CA THR A 323 0.95 27.39 -8.83
C THR A 323 1.59 28.13 -7.67
N GLU A 324 2.81 27.74 -7.37
CA GLU A 324 3.87 28.42 -6.62
C GLU A 324 4.57 27.48 -5.63
N THR A 325 5.48 26.70 -6.15
CA THR A 325 6.86 26.63 -5.65
C THR A 325 7.72 26.13 -6.81
N GLU A 326 8.46 27.06 -7.38
CA GLU A 326 9.56 26.76 -8.29
C GLU A 326 10.46 25.71 -7.62
N ALA A 327 10.69 24.62 -8.34
CA ALA A 327 11.77 23.70 -8.00
C ALA A 327 13.07 24.48 -8.03
N ASP A 328 13.66 24.71 -6.87
CA ASP A 328 15.05 25.12 -6.79
C ASP A 328 15.89 23.92 -7.27
N ASP A 329 16.31 24.07 -8.52
CA ASP A 329 17.25 23.21 -9.20
C ASP A 329 18.62 23.45 -8.57
N SER A 330 18.94 22.74 -7.50
CA SER A 330 20.31 22.59 -7.04
C SER A 330 20.64 21.11 -7.00
N GLY A 331 21.22 20.69 -8.15
CA GLY A 331 21.87 19.42 -8.28
C GLY A 331 22.93 19.13 -7.19
N PHE A 332 22.92 17.89 -6.76
CA PHE A 332 24.11 17.03 -6.66
C PHE A 332 23.63 15.59 -6.39
#